data_9b29c5eaa54c4a2a911039a1e12b9b23
#
_entry.id   9b29c5eaa54c4a2a911039a1e12b9b23
#
_cell.length_a   1.000
_cell.length_b   1.000
_cell.length_c   1.000
_cell.angle_alpha   90.00
_cell.angle_beta   90.00
_cell.angle_gamma   90.00
#
_symmetry.space_group_name_H-M   'P 1'
#
loop_
_entity.id
_entity.type
_entity.pdbx_description
1 polymer ?
#
loop_
_entity_poly.entity_id
_entity_poly.type
_entity_poly.pdbx_seq_one_letter_code
_entity_poly.pdbx_strand_id
1 'polypeptide(L)'
;MHSAWMAVTTIVFFYSRPSADALTLTAPVKTTHGRAQGKVYDFGAKGKVGAFMGIPYGRAPDGEFRFQKPRPARTWRGQRRFTQYGPACYYLAQNRKEHMPPIRFDEDCLSVNVFTPLNDDSNVKSKLPIMVYIHGGAYVMGSSATVGDEGIARILATQNVIVVTLNYRTGIFGFFTTGDSNAPGNQALWDMRLALQWVNENAEVFGGDKKNIMLFGQSAGGSATHALLMSPTTKGLFHKAAPMSGSTGENGITQPSVIRSQMLNLAKYLGFKPTNESSTKDTNIELVSFMRQVEPSKLALNGALSVNYNYSGNGQFKLIPVYDNEFLPGTLEKLKAGIHDVPLLTGNTEYEALAFFGKENVYEAAIGMATYYTKGDSMLAKTAMDYFVDKSLPKDSVEFMKQCILVVSDIIFNKDIYSLALQSAQKKNPVYLYTFKYFKPTPATQRYPFQGAMHCSDLQYLFGLNENEVYEPDLDDVIVSDQLSTYFVNFAKFSNPNGQNSEQKWEPVSDEATKPQYMSIDVNATQLHPVFMDGRMEKWNEINQQVNSARTFTRVSTLLLSMYSFSGATTQRMFV
;
A
#
# COMPACT_ATOMS: atom_id res chain seq x y z
N MET A 1 -27.59 -35.18 2.86
CA MET A 1 -26.98 -35.35 4.18
C MET A 1 -25.51 -35.87 4.15
N HIS A 2 -25.12 -36.76 3.23
CA HIS A 2 -23.72 -37.26 3.16
C HIS A 2 -22.70 -36.22 2.71
N SER A 3 -23.04 -35.28 1.83
CA SER A 3 -22.11 -34.21 1.35
C SER A 3 -21.84 -33.12 2.39
N ALA A 4 -22.81 -32.83 3.26
CA ALA A 4 -22.63 -31.82 4.32
C ALA A 4 -21.67 -32.31 5.43
N TRP A 5 -21.68 -33.63 5.73
CA TRP A 5 -20.77 -34.21 6.72
C TRP A 5 -19.30 -34.25 6.23
N MET A 6 -19.06 -34.49 4.94
CA MET A 6 -17.71 -34.41 4.39
C MET A 6 -17.16 -32.97 4.45
N ALA A 7 -17.98 -31.96 4.18
CA ALA A 7 -17.56 -30.57 4.25
C ALA A 7 -17.19 -30.13 5.68
N VAL A 8 -18.01 -30.51 6.68
CA VAL A 8 -17.74 -30.19 8.09
C VAL A 8 -16.47 -30.90 8.60
N THR A 9 -16.23 -32.15 8.19
CA THR A 9 -15.02 -32.88 8.58
C THR A 9 -13.77 -32.25 7.94
N THR A 10 -13.87 -31.72 6.73
CA THR A 10 -12.77 -31.04 6.05
C THR A 10 -12.45 -29.69 6.69
N ILE A 11 -13.45 -28.91 7.12
CA ILE A 11 -13.26 -27.61 7.79
C ILE A 11 -12.50 -27.76 9.13
N VAL A 12 -12.84 -28.79 9.94
CA VAL A 12 -12.14 -29.04 11.22
C VAL A 12 -10.66 -29.39 11.01
N PHE A 13 -10.31 -30.05 9.89
CA PHE A 13 -8.91 -30.34 9.55
C PHE A 13 -8.15 -29.11 9.02
N PHE A 14 -8.83 -28.12 8.45
CA PHE A 14 -8.14 -26.95 7.87
C PHE A 14 -7.59 -25.96 8.90
N TYR A 15 -8.14 -25.94 10.12
CA TYR A 15 -7.82 -24.95 11.15
C TYR A 15 -7.34 -25.55 12.49
N SER A 16 -7.14 -26.89 12.56
CA SER A 16 -6.47 -27.47 13.73
C SER A 16 -5.06 -26.90 13.85
N ARG A 17 -4.77 -26.20 14.95
CA ARG A 17 -3.40 -25.75 15.26
C ARG A 17 -2.51 -26.99 15.29
N PRO A 18 -1.34 -26.97 14.62
CA PRO A 18 -0.37 -28.04 14.81
C PRO A 18 -0.06 -28.16 16.29
N SER A 19 0.00 -29.40 16.79
CA SER A 19 0.47 -29.71 18.14
C SER A 19 1.83 -29.04 18.36
N ALA A 20 2.20 -28.77 19.61
CA ALA A 20 3.50 -28.19 19.97
C ALA A 20 4.63 -29.17 19.66
N ASP A 21 4.80 -29.55 18.41
CA ASP A 21 5.85 -30.41 17.91
C ASP A 21 7.20 -29.68 17.88
N ALA A 22 8.28 -30.44 18.08
CA ALA A 22 9.62 -29.91 18.01
C ALA A 22 9.84 -29.14 16.69
N LEU A 23 10.38 -27.92 16.78
CA LEU A 23 10.65 -27.04 15.63
C LEU A 23 11.44 -27.78 14.54
N THR A 24 10.77 -28.13 13.45
CA THR A 24 11.41 -28.74 12.28
C THR A 24 12.09 -27.64 11.46
N LEU A 25 13.37 -27.85 11.16
CA LEU A 25 14.17 -26.88 10.40
C LEU A 25 14.32 -27.33 8.94
N THR A 26 14.40 -26.34 8.05
CA THR A 26 14.72 -26.58 6.63
C THR A 26 16.16 -27.02 6.44
N ALA A 27 16.50 -27.55 5.27
CA ALA A 27 17.88 -27.55 4.82
C ALA A 27 18.39 -26.08 4.71
N PRO A 28 19.68 -25.81 5.02
CA PRO A 28 20.21 -24.46 4.90
C PRO A 28 20.40 -24.07 3.43
N VAL A 29 19.96 -22.86 3.07
CA VAL A 29 20.17 -22.25 1.74
C VAL A 29 21.33 -21.25 1.79
N LYS A 30 22.08 -21.13 0.69
CA LYS A 30 23.22 -20.21 0.57
C LYS A 30 22.73 -18.92 -0.11
N THR A 31 22.40 -17.91 0.68
CA THR A 31 22.09 -16.56 0.14
C THR A 31 23.38 -15.82 -0.23
N THR A 32 23.23 -14.66 -0.93
CA THR A 32 24.35 -13.76 -1.24
C THR A 32 25.05 -13.22 0.02
N HIS A 33 24.39 -13.25 1.18
CA HIS A 33 24.92 -12.70 2.43
C HIS A 33 25.42 -13.77 3.41
N GLY A 34 24.99 -15.04 3.26
CA GLY A 34 25.40 -16.14 4.13
C GLY A 34 24.43 -17.33 4.10
N ARG A 35 24.66 -18.35 4.93
CA ARG A 35 23.76 -19.50 4.99
C ARG A 35 22.59 -19.21 5.93
N ALA A 36 21.37 -19.39 5.40
CA ALA A 36 20.12 -19.22 6.11
C ALA A 36 19.40 -20.56 6.31
N GLN A 37 18.82 -20.78 7.49
CA GLN A 37 18.00 -21.92 7.81
C GLN A 37 16.67 -21.44 8.39
N GLY A 38 15.54 -21.87 7.81
CA GLY A 38 14.18 -21.54 8.23
C GLY A 38 13.54 -22.65 9.06
N LYS A 39 12.26 -22.47 9.39
CA LYS A 39 11.38 -23.50 9.95
C LYS A 39 10.51 -24.13 8.86
N VAL A 40 9.99 -25.31 9.13
CA VAL A 40 9.06 -26.02 8.24
C VAL A 40 7.65 -25.95 8.81
N TYR A 41 6.70 -25.58 7.98
CA TYR A 41 5.28 -25.82 8.19
C TYR A 41 4.87 -27.07 7.39
N ASP A 42 4.17 -27.99 8.02
CA ASP A 42 3.62 -29.20 7.39
C ASP A 42 2.09 -29.12 7.39
N PHE A 43 1.51 -29.03 6.20
CA PHE A 43 0.07 -28.95 6.01
C PHE A 43 -0.51 -30.25 5.44
N GLY A 44 0.15 -31.37 5.69
CA GLY A 44 -0.29 -32.70 5.25
C GLY A 44 -0.44 -32.78 3.73
N ALA A 45 -1.65 -33.07 3.26
CA ALA A 45 -1.93 -33.21 1.82
C ALA A 45 -1.69 -31.92 1.01
N LYS A 46 -1.70 -30.73 1.63
CA LYS A 46 -1.35 -29.47 0.97
C LYS A 46 0.18 -29.27 0.80
N GLY A 47 0.99 -30.13 1.38
CA GLY A 47 2.45 -30.08 1.25
C GLY A 47 3.15 -29.34 2.39
N LYS A 48 4.46 -29.18 2.25
CA LYS A 48 5.33 -28.53 3.24
C LYS A 48 5.84 -27.19 2.70
N VAL A 49 6.00 -26.23 3.62
CA VAL A 49 6.50 -24.89 3.31
C VAL A 49 7.65 -24.54 4.24
N GLY A 50 8.79 -24.14 3.66
CA GLY A 50 9.91 -23.57 4.39
C GLY A 50 9.67 -22.07 4.61
N ALA A 51 9.73 -21.64 5.87
CA ALA A 51 9.58 -20.24 6.26
C ALA A 51 10.90 -19.71 6.84
N PHE A 52 11.51 -18.78 6.12
CA PHE A 52 12.76 -18.09 6.48
C PHE A 52 12.42 -16.65 6.85
N MET A 53 12.40 -16.30 8.14
CA MET A 53 11.89 -15.02 8.61
C MET A 53 12.96 -14.17 9.28
N GLY A 54 12.98 -12.87 8.95
CA GLY A 54 13.94 -11.92 9.52
C GLY A 54 15.30 -11.92 8.84
N ILE A 55 15.41 -12.32 7.57
CA ILE A 55 16.70 -12.27 6.83
C ILE A 55 17.01 -10.81 6.50
N PRO A 56 18.15 -10.25 6.94
CA PRO A 56 18.50 -8.87 6.66
C PRO A 56 18.83 -8.68 5.17
N TYR A 57 18.20 -7.69 4.52
CA TYR A 57 18.53 -7.23 3.17
C TYR A 57 19.28 -5.91 3.19
N GLY A 58 19.11 -5.11 4.27
CA GLY A 58 19.77 -3.83 4.48
C GLY A 58 20.52 -3.78 5.81
N ARG A 59 21.49 -2.88 5.91
CA ARG A 59 22.15 -2.55 7.19
C ARG A 59 21.21 -1.70 8.02
N ALA A 60 21.35 -1.77 9.35
CA ALA A 60 20.69 -0.84 10.26
C ALA A 60 20.87 0.61 9.78
N PRO A 61 19.80 1.33 9.48
CA PRO A 61 19.87 2.74 9.09
C PRO A 61 19.86 3.66 10.31
N ASP A 62 20.76 3.39 11.25
CA ASP A 62 20.93 4.07 12.54
C ASP A 62 22.06 5.11 12.52
N GLY A 63 22.19 5.90 13.58
CA GLY A 63 23.26 6.87 13.76
C GLY A 63 23.43 7.80 12.55
N GLU A 64 24.61 7.82 11.96
CA GLU A 64 24.91 8.63 10.76
C GLU A 64 24.15 8.20 9.51
N PHE A 65 23.64 6.95 9.47
CA PHE A 65 22.86 6.43 8.35
C PHE A 65 21.37 6.69 8.47
N ARG A 66 20.89 7.15 9.63
CA ARG A 66 19.51 7.58 9.79
C ARG A 66 19.20 8.68 8.77
N PHE A 67 18.06 8.57 8.06
CA PHE A 67 17.61 9.47 6.98
C PHE A 67 18.44 9.43 5.68
N GLN A 68 19.34 8.44 5.54
CA GLN A 68 20.07 8.19 4.31
C GLN A 68 19.47 7.03 3.52
N LYS A 69 19.83 6.91 2.23
CA LYS A 69 19.50 5.73 1.43
C LYS A 69 20.02 4.47 2.09
N PRO A 70 19.30 3.33 1.99
CA PRO A 70 19.75 2.09 2.60
C PRO A 70 21.02 1.55 1.94
N ARG A 71 21.76 0.74 2.68
CA ARG A 71 22.94 0.03 2.21
C ARG A 71 22.68 -1.47 2.28
N PRO A 72 23.23 -2.30 1.37
CA PRO A 72 23.10 -3.75 1.44
C PRO A 72 23.54 -4.31 2.80
N ALA A 73 22.88 -5.37 3.24
CA ALA A 73 23.21 -6.04 4.49
C ALA A 73 24.68 -6.51 4.51
N ARG A 74 25.24 -6.68 5.71
CA ARG A 74 26.57 -7.27 5.85
C ARG A 74 26.48 -8.79 5.64
N THR A 75 27.50 -9.36 5.04
CA THR A 75 27.63 -10.83 4.99
C THR A 75 27.92 -11.40 6.39
N TRP A 76 27.46 -12.62 6.62
CA TRP A 76 27.75 -13.34 7.86
C TRP A 76 28.46 -14.66 7.59
N ARG A 77 29.25 -15.09 8.55
CA ARG A 77 29.94 -16.38 8.51
C ARG A 77 29.07 -17.48 9.16
N GLY A 78 29.22 -18.70 8.71
CA GLY A 78 28.50 -19.85 9.24
C GLY A 78 27.03 -19.87 8.84
N GLN A 79 26.24 -20.64 9.55
CA GLN A 79 24.82 -20.81 9.37
C GLN A 79 24.07 -20.05 10.44
N ARG A 80 23.00 -19.29 10.02
CA ARG A 80 22.09 -18.61 10.94
C ARG A 80 20.68 -19.16 10.80
N ARG A 81 19.94 -19.21 11.91
CA ARG A 81 18.53 -19.57 11.94
C ARG A 81 17.68 -18.33 11.77
N PHE A 82 16.72 -18.40 10.87
CA PHE A 82 15.76 -17.35 10.54
C PHE A 82 14.35 -17.93 10.68
N THR A 83 13.92 -18.19 11.91
CA THR A 83 12.66 -18.87 12.26
C THR A 83 11.63 -17.94 12.91
N GLN A 84 11.98 -16.68 13.10
CA GLN A 84 11.12 -15.63 13.68
C GLN A 84 11.29 -14.33 12.89
N TYR A 85 10.27 -13.48 12.93
CA TYR A 85 10.35 -12.15 12.36
C TYR A 85 11.51 -11.34 12.96
N GLY A 86 12.17 -10.56 12.12
CA GLY A 86 13.04 -9.49 12.55
C GLY A 86 12.25 -8.36 13.25
N PRO A 87 12.94 -7.37 13.84
CA PRO A 87 12.29 -6.21 14.40
C PRO A 87 11.46 -5.47 13.33
N ALA A 88 10.33 -4.89 13.73
CA ALA A 88 9.64 -3.88 12.93
C ALA A 88 10.41 -2.56 12.98
N CYS A 89 10.36 -1.79 11.89
CA CYS A 89 10.82 -0.42 11.91
C CYS A 89 9.97 0.41 12.88
N TYR A 90 10.54 1.46 13.46
CA TYR A 90 9.85 2.24 14.48
C TYR A 90 8.57 2.87 13.97
N TYR A 91 7.47 2.60 14.67
CA TYR A 91 6.18 3.29 14.56
C TYR A 91 5.46 3.28 15.91
N LEU A 92 4.42 4.10 16.06
CA LEU A 92 3.59 4.08 17.26
C LEU A 92 2.60 2.93 17.18
N ALA A 93 2.86 1.85 17.91
CA ALA A 93 1.92 0.75 18.06
C ALA A 93 0.81 1.15 19.03
N GLN A 94 -0.40 1.40 18.50
CA GLN A 94 -1.57 1.65 19.34
C GLN A 94 -2.43 0.38 19.42
N ASN A 95 -2.87 0.04 20.64
CA ASN A 95 -3.93 -0.97 20.90
C ASN A 95 -3.74 -2.33 20.20
N ARG A 96 -2.50 -2.82 20.18
CA ARG A 96 -2.20 -4.12 19.60
C ARG A 96 -2.95 -5.24 20.34
N LYS A 97 -3.57 -6.14 19.60
CA LYS A 97 -4.32 -7.28 20.13
C LYS A 97 -3.40 -8.43 20.52
N GLU A 98 -3.76 -9.19 21.57
CA GLU A 98 -2.95 -10.29 22.10
C GLU A 98 -2.74 -11.43 21.11
N HIS A 99 -3.69 -11.67 20.19
CA HIS A 99 -3.59 -12.71 19.17
C HIS A 99 -2.59 -12.39 18.05
N MET A 100 -2.15 -11.13 17.95
CA MET A 100 -1.18 -10.71 16.94
C MET A 100 0.25 -11.14 17.32
N PRO A 101 1.12 -11.50 16.35
CA PRO A 101 2.50 -11.87 16.61
C PRO A 101 3.24 -10.79 17.40
N PRO A 102 4.08 -11.09 18.40
CA PRO A 102 4.81 -10.08 19.17
C PRO A 102 5.75 -9.28 18.26
N ILE A 103 5.76 -7.95 18.40
CA ILE A 103 6.64 -7.06 17.64
C ILE A 103 7.65 -6.39 18.58
N ARG A 104 8.91 -6.50 18.24
CA ARG A 104 10.00 -5.69 18.77
C ARG A 104 10.31 -4.60 17.76
N PHE A 105 10.56 -3.38 18.21
CA PHE A 105 10.94 -2.24 17.37
C PHE A 105 12.45 -2.01 17.44
N ASP A 106 13.05 -1.75 16.28
CA ASP A 106 14.46 -1.41 16.18
C ASP A 106 14.70 -0.62 14.88
N GLU A 107 15.77 0.18 14.81
CA GLU A 107 16.23 0.74 13.53
C GLU A 107 16.90 -0.33 12.67
N ASP A 108 17.43 -1.41 13.25
CA ASP A 108 17.90 -2.62 12.53
C ASP A 108 16.72 -3.50 12.10
N CYS A 109 15.86 -2.94 11.24
CA CYS A 109 14.57 -3.50 10.87
C CYS A 109 14.48 -3.95 9.41
N LEU A 110 15.50 -3.67 8.57
CA LEU A 110 15.45 -3.92 7.13
C LEU A 110 15.63 -5.40 6.80
N SER A 111 14.57 -6.17 6.98
CA SER A 111 14.54 -7.63 6.78
C SER A 111 13.43 -8.07 5.84
N VAL A 112 13.62 -9.24 5.23
CA VAL A 112 12.65 -9.97 4.43
C VAL A 112 12.30 -11.29 5.08
N ASN A 113 11.11 -11.82 4.77
CA ASN A 113 10.67 -13.15 5.11
C ASN A 113 10.32 -13.88 3.82
N VAL A 114 10.77 -15.14 3.68
CA VAL A 114 10.57 -15.95 2.48
C VAL A 114 9.83 -17.23 2.85
N PHE A 115 8.70 -17.45 2.18
CA PHE A 115 7.88 -18.66 2.31
C PHE A 115 7.94 -19.41 0.99
N THR A 116 8.53 -20.62 1.00
CA THR A 116 8.74 -21.40 -0.23
C THR A 116 8.23 -22.82 -0.08
N PRO A 117 7.50 -23.37 -1.07
CA PRO A 117 7.15 -24.79 -1.07
C PRO A 117 8.41 -25.67 -0.98
N LEU A 118 8.34 -26.72 -0.16
CA LEU A 118 9.37 -27.73 -0.07
C LEU A 118 8.90 -28.97 -0.83
N ASN A 119 9.32 -29.10 -2.07
CA ASN A 119 8.99 -30.26 -2.90
C ASN A 119 10.01 -31.37 -2.61
N ASP A 120 9.53 -32.53 -2.18
CA ASP A 120 10.36 -33.73 -1.98
C ASP A 120 10.82 -34.33 -3.32
N ASP A 121 10.24 -33.89 -4.45
CA ASP A 121 10.52 -34.41 -5.77
C ASP A 121 11.63 -33.61 -6.46
N SER A 122 12.84 -34.15 -6.47
CA SER A 122 14.02 -33.61 -7.15
C SER A 122 13.85 -33.45 -8.67
N ASN A 123 12.74 -33.93 -9.22
CA ASN A 123 12.38 -33.85 -10.64
C ASN A 123 11.60 -32.59 -11.02
N VAL A 124 11.12 -31.77 -10.05
CA VAL A 124 10.43 -30.51 -10.38
C VAL A 124 11.47 -29.45 -10.77
N LYS A 125 11.82 -29.42 -12.06
CA LYS A 125 12.78 -28.47 -12.65
C LYS A 125 12.22 -27.07 -12.90
N SER A 126 10.94 -26.81 -12.64
CA SER A 126 10.33 -25.50 -12.91
C SER A 126 10.56 -24.55 -11.75
N LYS A 127 11.19 -23.41 -12.03
CA LYS A 127 11.31 -22.30 -11.07
C LYS A 127 9.94 -21.71 -10.78
N LEU A 128 9.68 -21.41 -9.48
CA LEU A 128 8.40 -20.92 -9.01
C LEU A 128 8.26 -19.39 -9.19
N PRO A 129 7.05 -18.88 -9.49
CA PRO A 129 6.78 -17.44 -9.43
C PRO A 129 7.01 -16.92 -8.01
N ILE A 130 7.44 -15.65 -7.91
CA ILE A 130 7.68 -14.98 -6.63
C ILE A 130 6.67 -13.85 -6.46
N MET A 131 5.98 -13.80 -5.32
CA MET A 131 5.04 -12.77 -4.92
C MET A 131 5.67 -11.94 -3.80
N VAL A 132 6.00 -10.67 -4.04
CA VAL A 132 6.63 -9.78 -3.07
C VAL A 132 5.59 -8.82 -2.52
N TYR A 133 5.27 -8.93 -1.22
CA TYR A 133 4.26 -8.12 -0.55
C TYR A 133 4.85 -6.92 0.20
N ILE A 134 4.26 -5.74 -0.04
CA ILE A 134 4.53 -4.50 0.69
C ILE A 134 3.34 -4.20 1.60
N HIS A 135 3.58 -4.13 2.92
CA HIS A 135 2.52 -3.84 3.89
C HIS A 135 2.00 -2.40 3.79
N GLY A 136 0.75 -2.20 4.21
CA GLY A 136 0.11 -0.91 4.34
C GLY A 136 0.46 -0.17 5.63
N GLY A 137 -0.44 0.73 6.07
CA GLY A 137 -0.31 1.50 7.30
C GLY A 137 0.02 2.97 7.06
N ALA A 138 -0.53 3.56 5.99
CA ALA A 138 -0.42 4.99 5.67
C ALA A 138 1.03 5.52 5.63
N TYR A 139 2.01 4.66 5.38
CA TYR A 139 3.45 4.91 5.46
C TYR A 139 3.98 5.24 6.87
N VAL A 140 3.15 5.25 7.90
CA VAL A 140 3.53 5.67 9.27
C VAL A 140 3.51 4.53 10.27
N MET A 141 2.93 3.38 9.91
CA MET A 141 2.86 2.18 10.75
C MET A 141 2.91 0.91 9.92
N GLY A 142 2.92 -0.24 10.60
CA GLY A 142 2.89 -1.56 9.98
C GLY A 142 4.26 -2.23 9.91
N SER A 143 4.22 -3.52 9.67
CA SER A 143 5.40 -4.36 9.48
C SER A 143 5.03 -5.64 8.72
N SER A 144 6.01 -6.37 8.24
CA SER A 144 5.80 -7.67 7.60
C SER A 144 5.22 -8.74 8.55
N ALA A 145 5.31 -8.52 9.87
CA ALA A 145 4.73 -9.42 10.87
C ALA A 145 3.22 -9.25 11.05
N THR A 146 2.63 -8.13 10.59
CA THR A 146 1.20 -7.86 10.78
C THR A 146 0.29 -8.75 9.93
N VAL A 147 0.83 -9.37 8.87
CA VAL A 147 0.09 -10.32 8.03
C VAL A 147 0.29 -11.80 8.43
N GLY A 148 1.05 -12.05 9.51
CA GLY A 148 1.30 -13.42 10.01
C GLY A 148 2.23 -14.23 9.12
N ASP A 149 2.44 -15.49 9.50
CA ASP A 149 3.34 -16.41 8.80
C ASP A 149 2.65 -17.71 8.39
N GLU A 150 1.88 -18.33 9.29
CA GLU A 150 1.22 -19.61 9.01
C GLU A 150 0.17 -19.49 7.89
N GLY A 151 -0.63 -18.39 7.91
CA GLY A 151 -1.62 -18.15 6.88
C GLY A 151 -1.01 -17.96 5.50
N ILE A 152 0.08 -17.18 5.41
CA ILE A 152 0.84 -17.02 4.16
C ILE A 152 1.32 -18.37 3.63
N ALA A 153 1.89 -19.18 4.51
CA ALA A 153 2.39 -20.50 4.15
C ALA A 153 1.27 -21.41 3.66
N ARG A 154 0.13 -21.46 4.39
CA ARG A 154 -1.00 -22.35 4.15
C ARG A 154 -1.87 -21.94 2.96
N ILE A 155 -2.14 -20.63 2.78
CA ILE A 155 -3.07 -20.14 1.77
C ILE A 155 -2.38 -19.89 0.44
N LEU A 156 -1.20 -19.26 0.46
CA LEU A 156 -0.51 -18.86 -0.78
C LEU A 156 0.61 -19.83 -1.16
N ALA A 157 1.58 -20.08 -0.27
CA ALA A 157 2.77 -20.82 -0.66
C ALA A 157 2.50 -22.29 -1.04
N THR A 158 1.52 -22.96 -0.40
CA THR A 158 1.08 -24.31 -0.79
C THR A 158 0.56 -24.39 -2.24
N GLN A 159 0.22 -23.25 -2.85
CA GLN A 159 -0.22 -23.20 -4.24
C GLN A 159 0.94 -23.09 -5.25
N ASN A 160 2.15 -23.51 -4.89
CA ASN A 160 3.35 -23.47 -5.73
C ASN A 160 3.74 -22.06 -6.19
N VAL A 161 3.80 -21.13 -5.25
CA VAL A 161 4.40 -19.80 -5.38
C VAL A 161 5.30 -19.53 -4.20
N ILE A 162 6.33 -18.72 -4.39
CA ILE A 162 7.14 -18.21 -3.28
C ILE A 162 6.54 -16.87 -2.87
N VAL A 163 6.32 -16.68 -1.57
CA VAL A 163 5.87 -15.41 -1.02
C VAL A 163 6.98 -14.75 -0.24
N VAL A 164 7.23 -13.49 -0.52
CA VAL A 164 8.21 -12.68 0.20
C VAL A 164 7.49 -11.49 0.82
N THR A 165 7.66 -11.28 2.13
CA THR A 165 7.21 -10.06 2.81
C THR A 165 8.42 -9.27 3.30
N LEU A 166 8.32 -7.97 3.40
CA LEU A 166 9.44 -7.10 3.75
C LEU A 166 9.06 -6.01 4.74
N ASN A 167 10.01 -5.60 5.57
CA ASN A 167 9.94 -4.37 6.32
C ASN A 167 10.60 -3.24 5.52
N TYR A 168 10.10 -2.03 5.68
CA TYR A 168 10.69 -0.78 5.20
C TYR A 168 10.53 0.31 6.27
N ARG A 169 11.37 1.32 6.25
CA ARG A 169 11.27 2.43 7.22
C ARG A 169 9.97 3.19 7.07
N THR A 170 9.30 3.43 8.17
CA THR A 170 8.01 4.12 8.23
C THR A 170 8.15 5.52 8.85
N GLY A 171 7.15 6.34 8.66
CA GLY A 171 7.06 7.64 9.29
C GLY A 171 8.23 8.56 8.96
N ILE A 172 8.74 9.24 9.98
CA ILE A 172 9.87 10.16 9.86
C ILE A 172 11.12 9.45 9.34
N PHE A 173 11.35 8.19 9.75
CA PHE A 173 12.54 7.44 9.33
C PHE A 173 12.54 7.11 7.82
N GLY A 174 11.35 6.96 7.23
CA GLY A 174 11.16 6.61 5.83
C GLY A 174 10.99 7.78 4.87
N PHE A 175 10.58 8.95 5.37
CA PHE A 175 10.16 10.07 4.51
C PHE A 175 10.71 11.44 4.92
N PHE A 176 11.56 11.52 5.94
CA PHE A 176 12.21 12.78 6.28
C PHE A 176 13.06 13.28 5.11
N THR A 177 12.92 14.56 4.77
CA THR A 177 13.75 15.20 3.76
C THR A 177 14.06 16.66 4.09
N THR A 178 15.24 17.09 3.72
CA THR A 178 15.66 18.49 3.66
C THR A 178 15.58 19.05 2.24
N GLY A 179 15.25 18.22 1.25
CA GLY A 179 15.23 18.58 -0.17
C GLY A 179 16.63 18.67 -0.79
N ASP A 180 17.66 18.19 -0.09
CA ASP A 180 19.04 18.14 -0.53
C ASP A 180 19.72 16.81 -0.12
N SER A 181 21.02 16.68 -0.38
CA SER A 181 21.79 15.47 -0.08
C SER A 181 21.94 15.15 1.41
N ASN A 182 21.64 16.08 2.33
CA ASN A 182 21.71 15.83 3.77
C ASN A 182 20.63 14.85 4.22
N ALA A 183 19.42 14.97 3.66
CA ALA A 183 18.34 13.99 3.77
C ALA A 183 17.53 14.00 2.46
N PRO A 184 17.84 13.10 1.50
CA PRO A 184 17.30 13.16 0.14
C PRO A 184 15.81 12.88 0.03
N GLY A 185 15.23 12.19 1.03
CA GLY A 185 13.83 11.76 1.00
C GLY A 185 13.64 10.37 0.38
N ASN A 186 12.40 9.89 0.42
CA ASN A 186 12.01 8.60 -0.18
C ASN A 186 12.78 7.38 0.34
N GLN A 187 13.35 7.44 1.55
CA GLN A 187 14.16 6.37 2.12
C GLN A 187 13.41 5.04 2.14
N ALA A 188 12.10 5.07 2.44
CA ALA A 188 11.23 3.90 2.42
C ALA A 188 11.13 3.25 1.03
N LEU A 189 11.02 4.05 -0.03
CA LEU A 189 10.99 3.55 -1.41
C LEU A 189 12.35 2.98 -1.82
N TRP A 190 13.45 3.58 -1.37
CA TRP A 190 14.79 3.03 -1.54
C TRP A 190 14.98 1.72 -0.79
N ASP A 191 14.39 1.55 0.42
CA ASP A 191 14.40 0.29 1.17
C ASP A 191 13.69 -0.81 0.37
N MET A 192 12.49 -0.53 -0.16
CA MET A 192 11.71 -1.46 -0.99
C MET A 192 12.48 -1.85 -2.27
N ARG A 193 13.13 -0.88 -2.92
CA ARG A 193 13.99 -1.15 -4.07
C ARG A 193 15.15 -2.08 -3.71
N LEU A 194 15.82 -1.83 -2.60
CA LEU A 194 16.93 -2.69 -2.12
C LEU A 194 16.43 -4.11 -1.78
N ALA A 195 15.25 -4.24 -1.17
CA ALA A 195 14.63 -5.54 -0.91
C ALA A 195 14.33 -6.28 -2.22
N LEU A 196 13.80 -5.60 -3.25
CA LEU A 196 13.58 -6.17 -4.59
C LEU A 196 14.87 -6.61 -5.26
N GLN A 197 15.97 -5.86 -5.11
CA GLN A 197 17.29 -6.28 -5.57
C GLN A 197 17.73 -7.56 -4.86
N TRP A 198 17.60 -7.61 -3.54
CA TRP A 198 17.91 -8.80 -2.75
C TRP A 198 17.09 -10.01 -3.20
N VAL A 199 15.78 -9.84 -3.49
CA VAL A 199 14.93 -10.92 -4.02
C VAL A 199 15.46 -11.43 -5.36
N ASN A 200 15.79 -10.53 -6.29
CA ASN A 200 16.36 -10.90 -7.59
C ASN A 200 17.67 -11.70 -7.46
N GLU A 201 18.56 -11.27 -6.56
CA GLU A 201 19.85 -11.92 -6.32
C GLU A 201 19.72 -13.30 -5.67
N ASN A 202 18.65 -13.51 -4.89
CA ASN A 202 18.47 -14.73 -4.09
C ASN A 202 17.29 -15.61 -4.56
N ALA A 203 16.58 -15.25 -5.60
CA ALA A 203 15.41 -15.98 -6.11
C ALA A 203 15.68 -17.47 -6.27
N GLU A 204 16.77 -17.81 -6.96
CA GLU A 204 17.08 -19.19 -7.37
C GLU A 204 17.43 -20.11 -6.19
N VAL A 205 18.03 -19.58 -5.11
CA VAL A 205 18.39 -20.41 -3.94
C VAL A 205 17.16 -20.83 -3.13
N PHE A 206 16.03 -20.14 -3.32
CA PHE A 206 14.73 -20.50 -2.77
C PHE A 206 13.83 -21.25 -3.76
N GLY A 207 14.33 -21.59 -4.96
CA GLY A 207 13.57 -22.28 -6.00
C GLY A 207 12.73 -21.34 -6.89
N GLY A 208 12.95 -20.04 -6.82
CA GLY A 208 12.17 -19.02 -7.53
C GLY A 208 12.72 -18.66 -8.91
N ASP A 209 11.83 -18.14 -9.75
CA ASP A 209 12.15 -17.54 -11.05
C ASP A 209 12.34 -16.02 -10.91
N LYS A 210 13.57 -15.54 -10.99
CA LYS A 210 13.87 -14.10 -10.98
C LYS A 210 13.28 -13.32 -12.16
N LYS A 211 12.80 -14.02 -13.21
CA LYS A 211 12.10 -13.44 -14.35
C LYS A 211 10.58 -13.45 -14.19
N ASN A 212 10.08 -13.95 -13.08
CA ASN A 212 8.66 -14.02 -12.79
C ASN A 212 8.36 -13.54 -11.36
N ILE A 213 8.58 -12.24 -11.11
CA ILE A 213 8.34 -11.58 -9.83
C ILE A 213 7.12 -10.69 -9.96
N MET A 214 6.11 -10.93 -9.13
CA MET A 214 4.94 -10.09 -8.94
C MET A 214 5.13 -9.23 -7.70
N LEU A 215 5.03 -7.91 -7.85
CA LEU A 215 5.02 -6.97 -6.73
C LEU A 215 3.58 -6.65 -6.36
N PHE A 216 3.20 -6.81 -5.09
CA PHE A 216 1.86 -6.45 -4.63
C PHE A 216 1.91 -5.80 -3.25
N GLY A 217 0.89 -5.05 -2.92
CA GLY A 217 0.79 -4.37 -1.62
C GLY A 217 -0.59 -3.77 -1.44
N GLN A 218 -0.96 -3.52 -0.20
CA GLN A 218 -2.29 -3.02 0.15
C GLN A 218 -2.19 -1.63 0.79
N SER A 219 -3.18 -0.75 0.52
CA SER A 219 -3.21 0.62 1.09
C SER A 219 -1.96 1.43 0.71
N ALA A 220 -1.23 1.96 1.68
CA ALA A 220 0.06 2.60 1.44
C ALA A 220 1.05 1.67 0.72
N GLY A 221 1.00 0.34 0.97
CA GLY A 221 1.77 -0.66 0.22
C GLY A 221 1.35 -0.75 -1.25
N GLY A 222 0.04 -0.61 -1.54
CA GLY A 222 -0.48 -0.48 -2.91
C GLY A 222 0.00 0.82 -3.57
N SER A 223 -0.06 1.94 -2.85
CA SER A 223 0.49 3.22 -3.31
C SER A 223 2.01 3.14 -3.55
N ALA A 224 2.75 2.46 -2.67
CA ALA A 224 4.17 2.20 -2.87
C ALA A 224 4.43 1.34 -4.11
N THR A 225 3.62 0.28 -4.33
CA THR A 225 3.69 -0.54 -5.55
C THR A 225 3.52 0.32 -6.81
N HIS A 226 2.57 1.26 -6.81
CA HIS A 226 2.39 2.20 -7.92
C HIS A 226 3.58 3.17 -8.04
N ALA A 227 4.11 3.70 -6.93
CA ALA A 227 5.30 4.57 -6.97
C ALA A 227 6.53 3.83 -7.55
N LEU A 228 6.70 2.55 -7.21
CA LEU A 228 7.73 1.68 -7.77
C LEU A 228 7.50 1.40 -9.27
N LEU A 229 6.24 1.27 -9.72
CA LEU A 229 5.92 1.18 -11.16
C LEU A 229 6.30 2.45 -11.94
N MET A 230 6.23 3.62 -11.30
CA MET A 230 6.57 4.91 -11.93
C MET A 230 8.07 5.23 -11.86
N SER A 231 8.82 4.59 -10.98
CA SER A 231 10.23 4.92 -10.78
C SER A 231 11.14 4.30 -11.85
N PRO A 232 11.98 5.08 -12.54
CA PRO A 232 12.95 4.52 -13.47
C PRO A 232 13.98 3.62 -12.80
N THR A 233 14.21 3.77 -11.49
CA THR A 233 15.23 3.04 -10.73
C THR A 233 14.84 1.59 -10.43
N THR A 234 13.58 1.22 -10.62
CA THR A 234 13.04 -0.12 -10.32
C THR A 234 12.72 -0.95 -11.56
N LYS A 235 13.01 -0.40 -12.74
CA LYS A 235 12.76 -1.08 -14.01
C LYS A 235 13.50 -2.44 -14.06
N GLY A 236 12.74 -3.50 -14.34
CA GLY A 236 13.27 -4.87 -14.44
C GLY A 236 13.47 -5.59 -13.10
N LEU A 237 13.13 -4.98 -11.96
CA LEU A 237 13.17 -5.65 -10.66
C LEU A 237 11.93 -6.51 -10.38
N PHE A 238 10.84 -6.26 -11.09
CA PHE A 238 9.61 -7.07 -11.05
C PHE A 238 8.95 -7.08 -12.44
N HIS A 239 8.01 -7.99 -12.65
CA HIS A 239 7.48 -8.34 -13.99
C HIS A 239 5.97 -8.23 -14.04
N LYS A 240 5.30 -8.07 -12.91
CA LYS A 240 3.85 -7.88 -12.73
C LYS A 240 3.61 -7.05 -11.48
N ALA A 241 2.47 -6.40 -11.40
CA ALA A 241 2.12 -5.63 -10.21
C ALA A 241 0.65 -5.83 -9.82
N ALA A 242 0.38 -5.81 -8.50
CA ALA A 242 -0.98 -5.83 -7.98
C ALA A 242 -1.14 -4.85 -6.81
N PRO A 243 -1.26 -3.54 -7.06
CA PRO A 243 -1.64 -2.57 -6.04
C PRO A 243 -3.11 -2.78 -5.63
N MET A 244 -3.34 -3.01 -4.32
CA MET A 244 -4.64 -3.28 -3.70
C MET A 244 -5.06 -2.08 -2.86
N SER A 245 -6.25 -1.55 -3.05
CA SER A 245 -6.80 -0.45 -2.24
C SER A 245 -5.82 0.71 -2.03
N GLY A 246 -5.01 1.02 -3.05
CA GLY A 246 -3.99 2.06 -2.96
C GLY A 246 -3.32 2.35 -4.30
N SER A 247 -3.21 3.63 -4.59
CA SER A 247 -2.56 4.14 -5.80
C SER A 247 -1.92 5.50 -5.50
N THR A 248 -0.83 5.82 -6.18
CA THR A 248 -0.14 7.11 -6.03
C THR A 248 -0.70 8.11 -7.03
N GLY A 249 -1.73 8.84 -6.60
CA GLY A 249 -2.34 9.92 -7.36
C GLY A 249 -1.78 11.30 -7.01
N GLU A 250 -2.55 12.36 -7.30
CA GLU A 250 -2.17 13.77 -7.08
C GLU A 250 -1.81 14.08 -5.62
N ASN A 251 -2.45 13.41 -4.66
CA ASN A 251 -2.23 13.61 -3.24
C ASN A 251 -1.24 12.62 -2.62
N GLY A 252 -0.75 11.67 -3.41
CA GLY A 252 0.17 10.61 -2.96
C GLY A 252 1.66 10.97 -3.05
N ILE A 253 2.01 12.12 -3.63
CA ILE A 253 3.37 12.66 -3.69
C ILE A 253 3.32 14.15 -3.34
N THR A 254 4.32 14.65 -2.63
CA THR A 254 4.40 16.07 -2.26
C THR A 254 5.77 16.68 -2.60
N GLN A 255 5.89 18.00 -2.46
CA GLN A 255 7.17 18.68 -2.64
C GLN A 255 8.06 18.47 -1.40
N PRO A 256 9.37 18.29 -1.57
CA PRO A 256 10.32 18.15 -0.45
C PRO A 256 10.25 19.31 0.54
N SER A 257 9.98 20.53 0.08
CA SER A 257 9.85 21.72 0.90
C SER A 257 8.72 21.63 1.93
N VAL A 258 7.63 20.92 1.60
CA VAL A 258 6.50 20.69 2.51
C VAL A 258 6.96 19.86 3.70
N ILE A 259 7.58 18.70 3.45
CA ILE A 259 8.08 17.82 4.51
C ILE A 259 9.20 18.52 5.29
N ARG A 260 10.14 19.20 4.61
CA ARG A 260 11.20 19.97 5.28
C ARG A 260 10.62 20.97 6.29
N SER A 261 9.62 21.74 5.88
CA SER A 261 8.99 22.75 6.75
C SER A 261 8.36 22.09 7.99
N GLN A 262 7.65 20.97 7.80
CA GLN A 262 7.06 20.20 8.89
C GLN A 262 8.11 19.64 9.85
N MET A 263 9.21 19.11 9.31
CA MET A 263 10.31 18.57 10.11
C MET A 263 11.05 19.67 10.90
N LEU A 264 11.23 20.85 10.29
CA LEU A 264 11.81 21.99 11.00
C LEU A 264 10.94 22.44 12.17
N ASN A 265 9.61 22.49 11.98
CA ASN A 265 8.67 22.82 13.05
C ASN A 265 8.70 21.78 14.18
N LEU A 266 8.71 20.49 13.82
CA LEU A 266 8.84 19.41 14.80
C LEU A 266 10.17 19.50 15.55
N ALA A 267 11.29 19.72 14.85
CA ALA A 267 12.59 19.86 15.50
C ALA A 267 12.62 21.05 16.48
N LYS A 268 12.06 22.20 16.09
CA LYS A 268 11.90 23.37 16.98
C LYS A 268 11.06 23.03 18.22
N TYR A 269 9.97 22.30 18.07
CA TYR A 269 9.17 21.79 19.19
C TYR A 269 9.98 20.85 20.11
N LEU A 270 10.89 20.06 19.55
CA LEU A 270 11.79 19.17 20.27
C LEU A 270 13.02 19.88 20.87
N GLY A 271 13.15 21.21 20.70
CA GLY A 271 14.22 22.03 21.26
C GLY A 271 15.34 22.43 20.31
N PHE A 272 15.20 22.16 19.01
CA PHE A 272 16.15 22.60 17.99
C PHE A 272 16.20 24.13 17.87
N LYS A 273 17.40 24.69 17.85
CA LYS A 273 17.66 26.10 17.64
C LYS A 273 18.75 26.23 16.58
N PRO A 274 18.42 26.62 15.35
CA PRO A 274 19.43 26.81 14.31
C PRO A 274 20.33 27.98 14.66
N THR A 275 21.63 27.86 14.35
CA THR A 275 22.61 28.93 14.62
C THR A 275 22.52 30.06 13.58
N ASN A 276 22.07 29.75 12.35
CA ASN A 276 21.90 30.71 11.28
C ASN A 276 20.60 30.46 10.50
N GLU A 277 19.50 31.10 10.91
CA GLU A 277 18.19 30.96 10.25
C GLU A 277 18.16 31.53 8.82
N SER A 278 19.07 32.42 8.45
CA SER A 278 19.12 33.00 7.11
C SER A 278 19.75 32.07 6.08
N SER A 279 20.53 31.06 6.49
CA SER A 279 21.15 30.07 5.63
C SER A 279 20.35 28.76 5.64
N THR A 280 19.61 28.50 4.58
CA THR A 280 18.89 27.22 4.40
C THR A 280 19.82 26.01 4.44
N LYS A 281 21.01 26.14 3.81
CA LYS A 281 22.00 25.05 3.76
C LYS A 281 22.52 24.68 5.15
N ASP A 282 22.92 25.67 5.93
CA ASP A 282 23.43 25.43 7.29
C ASP A 282 22.34 24.90 8.20
N THR A 283 21.14 25.49 8.15
CA THR A 283 19.97 25.00 8.88
C THR A 283 19.66 23.53 8.55
N ASN A 284 19.78 23.07 7.29
CA ASN A 284 19.54 21.69 6.89
C ASN A 284 20.55 20.72 7.50
N ILE A 285 21.83 21.09 7.51
CA ILE A 285 22.91 20.28 8.12
C ILE A 285 22.64 20.13 9.62
N GLU A 286 22.38 21.24 10.31
CA GLU A 286 22.11 21.25 11.74
C GLU A 286 20.83 20.50 12.09
N LEU A 287 19.76 20.66 11.27
CA LEU A 287 18.48 19.95 11.44
C LEU A 287 18.67 18.42 11.37
N VAL A 288 19.38 17.92 10.35
CA VAL A 288 19.66 16.49 10.21
C VAL A 288 20.49 15.99 11.39
N SER A 289 21.54 16.74 11.78
CA SER A 289 22.38 16.39 12.92
C SER A 289 21.58 16.31 14.23
N PHE A 290 20.71 17.29 14.49
CA PHE A 290 19.82 17.29 15.66
C PHE A 290 18.86 16.08 15.63
N MET A 291 18.15 15.86 14.53
CA MET A 291 17.16 14.79 14.39
C MET A 291 17.79 13.39 14.50
N ARG A 292 19.06 13.22 14.12
CA ARG A 292 19.80 11.97 14.35
C ARG A 292 20.07 11.66 15.81
N GLN A 293 20.11 12.66 16.68
CA GLN A 293 20.34 12.49 18.11
C GLN A 293 19.05 12.26 18.91
N VAL A 294 17.88 12.53 18.32
CA VAL A 294 16.60 12.30 18.98
C VAL A 294 16.35 10.80 19.10
N GLU A 295 15.91 10.37 20.29
CA GLU A 295 15.55 8.99 20.60
C GLU A 295 14.52 8.45 19.58
N PRO A 296 14.72 7.25 19.00
CA PRO A 296 13.84 6.70 17.95
C PRO A 296 12.37 6.61 18.37
N SER A 297 12.09 6.13 19.58
CA SER A 297 10.73 6.05 20.13
C SER A 297 10.03 7.41 20.21
N LYS A 298 10.79 8.46 20.55
CA LYS A 298 10.28 9.84 20.61
C LYS A 298 9.97 10.38 19.22
N LEU A 299 10.78 10.05 18.20
CA LEU A 299 10.49 10.41 16.81
C LEU A 299 9.25 9.68 16.29
N ALA A 300 9.11 8.39 16.58
CA ALA A 300 7.95 7.59 16.18
C ALA A 300 6.66 8.14 16.79
N LEU A 301 6.66 8.46 18.09
CA LEU A 301 5.53 9.05 18.81
C LEU A 301 5.11 10.39 18.18
N ASN A 302 6.04 11.30 17.99
CA ASN A 302 5.74 12.65 17.47
C ASN A 302 5.35 12.60 15.99
N GLY A 303 5.93 11.69 15.20
CA GLY A 303 5.50 11.43 13.83
C GLY A 303 4.04 10.98 13.76
N ALA A 304 3.63 10.06 14.63
CA ALA A 304 2.26 9.56 14.67
C ALA A 304 1.25 10.60 15.20
N LEU A 305 1.60 11.35 16.23
CA LEU A 305 0.74 12.43 16.78
C LEU A 305 0.55 13.57 15.77
N SER A 306 1.55 13.83 14.93
CA SER A 306 1.49 14.84 13.88
C SER A 306 0.58 14.41 12.72
N VAL A 307 0.38 13.10 12.55
CA VAL A 307 -0.55 12.48 11.59
C VAL A 307 -1.93 12.31 12.23
N ASN A 308 -2.36 13.21 13.10
CA ASN A 308 -3.75 13.22 13.50
C ASN A 308 -4.61 13.38 12.24
N TYR A 309 -5.24 12.27 11.85
CA TYR A 309 -6.19 12.16 10.74
C TYR A 309 -7.45 13.01 11.04
N ASN A 310 -7.27 14.32 11.10
CA ASN A 310 -8.39 15.23 11.00
C ASN A 310 -8.67 15.41 9.50
N TYR A 311 -9.62 14.64 8.98
CA TYR A 311 -10.17 14.78 7.62
C TYR A 311 -10.79 16.18 7.34
N SER A 312 -10.62 17.13 8.24
CA SER A 312 -11.09 18.51 8.14
C SER A 312 -10.28 19.42 7.20
N GLY A 313 -9.30 18.89 6.47
CA GLY A 313 -8.68 19.60 5.34
C GLY A 313 -7.63 20.67 5.67
N ASN A 314 -7.37 20.98 6.93
CA ASN A 314 -6.44 22.03 7.33
C ASN A 314 -5.05 21.48 7.66
N GLY A 315 -4.09 21.63 6.73
CA GLY A 315 -2.65 21.64 7.01
C GLY A 315 -2.03 20.38 7.62
N GLN A 316 -2.40 19.19 7.14
CA GLN A 316 -1.95 17.93 7.71
C GLN A 316 -0.47 17.62 7.48
N PHE A 317 0.16 17.07 8.50
CA PHE A 317 1.51 16.51 8.46
C PHE A 317 1.56 15.33 7.49
N LYS A 318 2.33 15.47 6.40
CA LYS A 318 2.42 14.47 5.34
C LYS A 318 3.76 13.75 5.41
N LEU A 319 3.77 12.47 5.73
CA LEU A 319 4.94 11.60 5.61
C LEU A 319 4.70 10.62 4.46
N ILE A 320 4.76 11.15 3.24
CA ILE A 320 4.49 10.45 1.98
C ILE A 320 5.67 10.67 1.01
N PRO A 321 5.73 9.92 -0.10
CA PRO A 321 6.72 10.13 -1.15
C PRO A 321 6.85 11.60 -1.59
N VAL A 322 8.05 11.99 -1.97
CA VAL A 322 8.33 13.33 -2.50
C VAL A 322 8.84 13.25 -3.93
N TYR A 323 8.55 14.31 -4.71
CA TYR A 323 9.26 14.51 -5.98
C TYR A 323 10.73 14.75 -5.67
N ASP A 324 11.59 13.95 -6.28
CA ASP A 324 13.03 14.11 -6.20
C ASP A 324 13.65 14.02 -7.61
N ASN A 325 14.97 14.14 -7.69
CA ASN A 325 15.64 14.09 -9.00
C ASN A 325 16.08 12.66 -9.37
N GLU A 326 15.74 11.64 -8.60
CA GLU A 326 16.31 10.31 -8.76
C GLU A 326 15.29 9.19 -8.69
N PHE A 327 14.51 9.08 -7.59
CA PHE A 327 13.54 8.00 -7.43
C PHE A 327 12.22 8.32 -8.14
N LEU A 328 11.68 9.52 -7.93
CA LEU A 328 10.45 10.04 -8.56
C LEU A 328 10.77 11.36 -9.28
N PRO A 329 11.54 11.31 -10.38
CA PRO A 329 12.00 12.52 -11.06
C PRO A 329 10.91 13.18 -11.91
N GLY A 330 10.76 14.48 -11.76
CA GLY A 330 9.88 15.31 -12.59
C GLY A 330 8.50 15.53 -12.00
N THR A 331 7.48 15.61 -12.86
CA THR A 331 6.07 15.81 -12.48
C THR A 331 5.30 14.50 -12.47
N LEU A 332 4.11 14.50 -11.85
CA LEU A 332 3.25 13.32 -11.84
C LEU A 332 2.90 12.84 -13.26
N GLU A 333 2.66 13.76 -14.19
CA GLU A 333 2.36 13.44 -15.59
C GLU A 333 3.53 12.71 -16.26
N LYS A 334 4.76 13.16 -16.04
CA LYS A 334 5.97 12.50 -16.55
C LYS A 334 6.16 11.12 -15.94
N LEU A 335 5.94 10.99 -14.63
CA LEU A 335 6.03 9.72 -13.92
C LEU A 335 4.98 8.73 -14.44
N LYS A 336 3.75 9.17 -14.59
CA LYS A 336 2.65 8.38 -15.17
C LYS A 336 2.95 7.95 -16.62
N ALA A 337 3.45 8.84 -17.46
CA ALA A 337 3.86 8.50 -18.83
C ALA A 337 4.98 7.46 -18.88
N GLY A 338 5.89 7.48 -17.89
CA GLY A 338 7.01 6.54 -17.74
C GLY A 338 6.68 5.23 -17.00
N ILE A 339 5.42 5.00 -16.62
CA ILE A 339 5.03 3.79 -15.88
C ILE A 339 5.46 2.52 -16.61
N HIS A 340 5.97 1.55 -15.86
CA HIS A 340 6.44 0.28 -16.43
C HIS A 340 5.29 -0.45 -17.12
N ASP A 341 5.55 -0.96 -18.32
CA ASP A 341 4.61 -1.76 -19.10
C ASP A 341 4.69 -3.22 -18.64
N VAL A 342 3.92 -3.55 -17.61
CA VAL A 342 3.81 -4.90 -17.03
C VAL A 342 2.35 -5.24 -16.80
N PRO A 343 1.96 -6.54 -16.77
CA PRO A 343 0.62 -6.95 -16.38
C PRO A 343 0.22 -6.39 -15.01
N LEU A 344 -1.03 -5.92 -14.93
CA LEU A 344 -1.57 -5.28 -13.73
C LEU A 344 -2.85 -5.97 -13.26
N LEU A 345 -2.93 -6.27 -11.97
CA LEU A 345 -4.15 -6.62 -11.25
C LEU A 345 -4.37 -5.57 -10.17
N THR A 346 -5.47 -4.82 -10.21
CA THR A 346 -5.73 -3.77 -9.23
C THR A 346 -7.19 -3.75 -8.81
N GLY A 347 -7.48 -3.22 -7.65
CA GLY A 347 -8.86 -3.13 -7.17
C GLY A 347 -8.97 -2.53 -5.78
N ASN A 348 -10.18 -2.55 -5.28
CA ASN A 348 -10.59 -1.94 -4.04
C ASN A 348 -11.56 -2.85 -3.27
N THR A 349 -11.87 -2.49 -2.02
CA THR A 349 -13.04 -2.99 -1.29
C THR A 349 -14.25 -2.09 -1.58
N GLU A 350 -15.47 -2.62 -1.38
CA GLU A 350 -16.70 -1.89 -1.76
C GLU A 350 -16.84 -0.54 -1.04
N TYR A 351 -16.57 -0.52 0.28
CA TYR A 351 -16.70 0.68 1.13
C TYR A 351 -15.38 1.03 1.81
N GLU A 352 -14.36 1.36 1.03
CA GLU A 352 -13.00 1.63 1.52
C GLU A 352 -12.97 2.52 2.77
N ALA A 353 -13.65 3.65 2.73
CA ALA A 353 -13.60 4.63 3.82
C ALA A 353 -14.36 4.21 5.08
N LEU A 354 -15.17 3.14 5.04
CA LEU A 354 -15.96 2.69 6.18
C LEU A 354 -15.08 2.38 7.40
N ALA A 355 -13.86 1.87 7.18
CA ALA A 355 -12.90 1.56 8.23
C ALA A 355 -12.49 2.77 9.10
N PHE A 356 -12.65 3.99 8.60
CA PHE A 356 -12.16 5.23 9.23
C PHE A 356 -13.23 6.01 9.99
N PHE A 357 -14.50 5.57 9.93
CA PHE A 357 -15.62 6.32 10.50
C PHE A 357 -16.41 5.51 11.52
N GLY A 358 -16.76 6.16 12.63
CA GLY A 358 -17.85 5.73 13.49
C GLY A 358 -19.21 6.17 12.94
N LYS A 359 -20.26 6.05 13.76
CA LYS A 359 -21.63 6.43 13.37
C LYS A 359 -21.87 7.93 13.31
N GLU A 360 -20.95 8.73 13.83
CA GLU A 360 -21.07 10.19 13.91
C GLU A 360 -20.27 10.87 12.80
N ASN A 361 -20.77 12.03 12.34
CA ASN A 361 -20.03 12.95 11.44
C ASN A 361 -19.69 12.43 10.04
N VAL A 362 -20.38 11.42 9.52
CA VAL A 362 -20.09 10.86 8.18
C VAL A 362 -20.37 11.87 7.07
N TYR A 363 -21.44 12.67 7.20
CA TYR A 363 -21.79 13.70 6.21
C TYR A 363 -20.78 14.85 6.21
N GLU A 364 -20.40 15.34 7.37
CA GLU A 364 -19.41 16.41 7.54
C GLU A 364 -18.07 16.00 6.96
N ALA A 365 -17.69 14.75 7.15
CA ALA A 365 -16.49 14.19 6.54
C ALA A 365 -16.60 14.13 5.01
N ALA A 366 -17.72 13.69 4.46
CA ALA A 366 -17.94 13.61 3.02
C ALA A 366 -17.87 15.00 2.35
N ILE A 367 -18.54 16.01 2.92
CA ILE A 367 -18.46 17.37 2.38
C ILE A 367 -17.08 18.00 2.56
N GLY A 368 -16.42 17.72 3.69
CA GLY A 368 -15.03 18.14 3.92
C GLY A 368 -14.08 17.56 2.87
N MET A 369 -14.20 16.27 2.56
CA MET A 369 -13.42 15.63 1.51
C MET A 369 -13.75 16.14 0.11
N ALA A 370 -15.02 16.36 -0.20
CA ALA A 370 -15.43 16.99 -1.46
C ALA A 370 -14.85 18.41 -1.60
N THR A 371 -14.88 19.20 -0.52
CA THR A 371 -14.26 20.55 -0.48
C THR A 371 -12.74 20.47 -0.67
N TYR A 372 -12.07 19.52 -0.03
CA TYR A 372 -10.63 19.29 -0.22
C TYR A 372 -10.33 18.92 -1.68
N TYR A 373 -11.09 18.01 -2.27
CA TYR A 373 -10.92 17.58 -3.65
C TYR A 373 -11.13 18.71 -4.65
N THR A 374 -12.15 19.54 -4.44
CA THR A 374 -12.43 20.72 -5.26
C THR A 374 -11.54 21.93 -4.93
N LYS A 375 -10.52 21.70 -4.07
CA LYS A 375 -9.49 22.70 -3.71
C LYS A 375 -10.06 23.98 -3.08
N GLY A 376 -11.10 23.82 -2.28
CA GLY A 376 -11.79 24.89 -1.56
C GLY A 376 -12.94 25.53 -2.33
N ASP A 377 -13.26 25.07 -3.55
CA ASP A 377 -14.45 25.54 -4.28
C ASP A 377 -15.71 24.92 -3.67
N SER A 378 -16.41 25.70 -2.87
CA SER A 378 -17.61 25.27 -2.15
C SER A 378 -18.80 24.98 -3.07
N MET A 379 -18.87 25.63 -4.23
CA MET A 379 -19.94 25.40 -5.21
C MET A 379 -19.74 24.04 -5.89
N LEU A 380 -18.54 23.73 -6.34
CA LEU A 380 -18.22 22.43 -6.92
C LEU A 380 -18.32 21.31 -5.89
N ALA A 381 -17.90 21.54 -4.65
CA ALA A 381 -18.08 20.58 -3.55
C ALA A 381 -19.57 20.29 -3.31
N LYS A 382 -20.40 21.32 -3.28
CA LYS A 382 -21.85 21.17 -3.16
C LYS A 382 -22.42 20.41 -4.36
N THR A 383 -22.02 20.74 -5.58
CA THR A 383 -22.45 20.04 -6.79
C THR A 383 -22.11 18.54 -6.74
N ALA A 384 -20.91 18.19 -6.27
CA ALA A 384 -20.53 16.79 -6.05
C ALA A 384 -21.44 16.10 -5.04
N MET A 385 -21.67 16.73 -3.88
CA MET A 385 -22.54 16.17 -2.84
C MET A 385 -23.99 16.03 -3.32
N ASP A 386 -24.52 17.02 -4.08
CA ASP A 386 -25.88 16.97 -4.62
C ASP A 386 -26.07 15.86 -5.67
N TYR A 387 -24.98 15.45 -6.35
CA TYR A 387 -25.01 14.36 -7.31
C TYR A 387 -24.89 12.98 -6.64
N PHE A 388 -24.02 12.85 -5.65
CA PHE A 388 -23.68 11.55 -5.06
C PHE A 388 -24.50 11.18 -3.84
N VAL A 389 -25.15 12.14 -3.18
CA VAL A 389 -25.88 11.95 -1.92
C VAL A 389 -27.32 12.46 -2.04
N ASP A 390 -28.26 11.54 -1.91
CA ASP A 390 -29.68 11.87 -1.88
C ASP A 390 -30.06 12.54 -0.56
N LYS A 391 -30.27 13.85 -0.61
CA LYS A 391 -30.61 14.67 0.57
C LYS A 391 -32.06 14.50 1.05
N SER A 392 -32.90 13.77 0.31
CA SER A 392 -34.26 13.42 0.76
C SER A 392 -34.26 12.30 1.80
N LEU A 393 -33.16 11.53 1.88
CA LEU A 393 -33.01 10.46 2.85
C LEU A 393 -32.76 11.02 4.26
N PRO A 394 -33.25 10.35 5.32
CA PRO A 394 -32.88 10.67 6.69
C PRO A 394 -31.36 10.53 6.89
N LYS A 395 -30.73 11.53 7.54
CA LYS A 395 -29.27 11.56 7.71
C LYS A 395 -28.70 10.39 8.54
N ASP A 396 -29.53 9.79 9.37
CA ASP A 396 -29.24 8.61 10.20
C ASP A 396 -29.57 7.28 9.51
N SER A 397 -30.12 7.32 8.29
CA SER A 397 -30.40 6.11 7.52
C SER A 397 -29.10 5.48 7.00
N VAL A 398 -29.09 4.15 6.97
CA VAL A 398 -27.96 3.37 6.44
C VAL A 398 -27.64 3.77 4.99
N GLU A 399 -28.67 3.99 4.17
CA GLU A 399 -28.50 4.35 2.77
C GLU A 399 -27.82 5.72 2.58
N PHE A 400 -28.22 6.72 3.38
CA PHE A 400 -27.57 8.02 3.38
C PHE A 400 -26.09 7.90 3.80
N MET A 401 -25.81 7.15 4.86
CA MET A 401 -24.44 6.93 5.33
C MET A 401 -23.58 6.19 4.30
N LYS A 402 -24.11 5.18 3.60
CA LYS A 402 -23.43 4.48 2.50
C LYS A 402 -22.99 5.45 1.41
N GLN A 403 -23.89 6.31 0.95
CA GLN A 403 -23.60 7.30 -0.10
C GLN A 403 -22.50 8.27 0.34
N CYS A 404 -22.53 8.75 1.57
CA CYS A 404 -21.47 9.61 2.12
C CYS A 404 -20.12 8.88 2.22
N ILE A 405 -20.09 7.64 2.69
CA ILE A 405 -18.87 6.81 2.76
C ILE A 405 -18.30 6.56 1.36
N LEU A 406 -19.14 6.33 0.36
CA LEU A 406 -18.70 6.17 -1.01
C LEU A 406 -18.05 7.45 -1.57
N VAL A 407 -18.56 8.65 -1.24
CA VAL A 407 -17.89 9.91 -1.62
C VAL A 407 -16.46 9.96 -1.08
N VAL A 408 -16.27 9.60 0.18
CA VAL A 408 -14.93 9.57 0.79
C VAL A 408 -14.05 8.49 0.16
N SER A 409 -14.61 7.29 -0.05
CA SER A 409 -13.91 6.17 -0.71
C SER A 409 -13.44 6.53 -2.11
N ASP A 410 -14.29 7.21 -2.87
CA ASP A 410 -13.97 7.65 -4.23
C ASP A 410 -12.77 8.60 -4.25
N ILE A 411 -12.77 9.59 -3.34
CA ILE A 411 -11.75 10.63 -3.32
C ILE A 411 -10.40 10.10 -2.82
N ILE A 412 -10.40 9.19 -1.84
CA ILE A 412 -9.17 8.67 -1.23
C ILE A 412 -8.57 7.53 -2.04
N PHE A 413 -9.42 6.63 -2.60
CA PHE A 413 -8.97 5.37 -3.18
C PHE A 413 -9.43 5.17 -4.62
N ASN A 414 -10.75 5.16 -4.88
CA ASN A 414 -11.32 4.58 -6.09
C ASN A 414 -10.89 5.31 -7.37
N LYS A 415 -10.89 6.65 -7.36
CA LYS A 415 -10.51 7.44 -8.54
C LYS A 415 -9.05 7.25 -8.98
N ASP A 416 -8.13 7.06 -8.03
CA ASP A 416 -6.72 6.87 -8.35
C ASP A 416 -6.45 5.44 -8.83
N ILE A 417 -7.18 4.43 -8.30
CA ILE A 417 -7.19 3.05 -8.80
C ILE A 417 -7.74 2.99 -10.22
N TYR A 418 -8.88 3.64 -10.45
CA TYR A 418 -9.49 3.77 -11.78
C TYR A 418 -8.53 4.43 -12.78
N SER A 419 -7.90 5.54 -12.40
CA SER A 419 -6.92 6.23 -13.24
C SER A 419 -5.73 5.34 -13.59
N LEU A 420 -5.21 4.58 -12.62
CA LEU A 420 -4.13 3.63 -12.82
C LEU A 420 -4.54 2.52 -13.80
N ALA A 421 -5.74 1.94 -13.63
CA ALA A 421 -6.24 0.88 -14.50
C ALA A 421 -6.36 1.36 -15.95
N LEU A 422 -7.01 2.50 -16.20
CA LEU A 422 -7.15 3.06 -17.54
C LEU A 422 -5.81 3.41 -18.19
N GLN A 423 -4.91 4.04 -17.43
CA GLN A 423 -3.61 4.41 -17.95
C GLN A 423 -2.75 3.18 -18.29
N SER A 424 -2.82 2.15 -17.47
CA SER A 424 -2.07 0.91 -17.72
C SER A 424 -2.68 0.11 -18.87
N ALA A 425 -4.00 0.13 -19.06
CA ALA A 425 -4.67 -0.53 -20.17
C ALA A 425 -4.28 0.04 -21.55
N GLN A 426 -3.82 1.29 -21.61
CA GLN A 426 -3.27 1.90 -22.83
C GLN A 426 -1.87 1.32 -23.20
N LYS A 427 -1.28 0.49 -22.37
CA LYS A 427 -0.03 -0.24 -22.64
C LYS A 427 -0.36 -1.60 -23.27
N LYS A 428 0.66 -2.41 -23.54
CA LYS A 428 0.50 -3.71 -24.22
C LYS A 428 0.06 -4.85 -23.30
N ASN A 429 0.34 -4.73 -22.01
CA ASN A 429 0.09 -5.80 -21.06
C ASN A 429 -1.32 -5.75 -20.48
N PRO A 430 -1.91 -6.91 -20.13
CA PRO A 430 -3.27 -6.98 -19.64
C PRO A 430 -3.43 -6.31 -18.26
N VAL A 431 -4.57 -5.66 -18.07
CA VAL A 431 -5.00 -5.02 -16.83
C VAL A 431 -6.30 -5.64 -16.36
N TYR A 432 -6.34 -6.08 -15.12
CA TYR A 432 -7.52 -6.65 -14.47
C TYR A 432 -7.94 -5.78 -13.29
N LEU A 433 -9.23 -5.47 -13.22
CA LEU A 433 -9.81 -4.60 -12.20
C LEU A 433 -10.85 -5.35 -11.37
N TYR A 434 -10.81 -5.22 -10.04
CA TYR A 434 -11.78 -5.87 -9.15
C TYR A 434 -12.34 -4.92 -8.08
N THR A 435 -13.50 -5.33 -7.51
CA THR A 435 -14.00 -4.82 -6.24
C THR A 435 -14.32 -6.01 -5.32
N PHE A 436 -13.71 -6.03 -4.15
CA PHE A 436 -13.98 -7.02 -3.12
C PHE A 436 -15.20 -6.61 -2.31
N LYS A 437 -16.25 -7.46 -2.29
CA LYS A 437 -17.55 -7.15 -1.68
C LYS A 437 -17.91 -8.04 -0.50
N TYR A 438 -17.27 -9.20 -0.38
CA TYR A 438 -17.60 -10.13 0.70
C TYR A 438 -17.29 -9.52 2.07
N PHE A 439 -18.25 -9.66 2.96
CA PHE A 439 -18.15 -9.17 4.33
C PHE A 439 -18.88 -10.11 5.29
N LYS A 440 -18.20 -10.45 6.38
CA LYS A 440 -18.77 -11.20 7.49
C LYS A 440 -18.93 -10.28 8.71
N PRO A 441 -20.17 -10.07 9.22
CA PRO A 441 -20.37 -9.31 10.44
C PRO A 441 -19.70 -9.99 11.63
N THR A 442 -19.00 -9.20 12.43
CA THR A 442 -18.34 -9.65 13.66
C THR A 442 -18.61 -8.66 14.79
N PRO A 443 -18.37 -9.02 16.07
CA PRO A 443 -18.48 -8.07 17.17
C PRO A 443 -17.61 -6.81 16.99
N ALA A 444 -16.42 -6.95 16.42
CA ALA A 444 -15.53 -5.83 16.18
C ALA A 444 -16.07 -4.83 15.15
N THR A 445 -16.92 -5.29 14.22
CA THR A 445 -17.48 -4.46 13.16
C THR A 445 -18.77 -3.73 13.53
N GLN A 446 -19.40 -4.04 14.68
CA GLN A 446 -20.65 -3.39 15.13
C GLN A 446 -20.51 -1.89 15.42
N ARG A 447 -19.29 -1.41 15.60
CA ARG A 447 -18.98 0.02 15.81
C ARG A 447 -19.17 0.89 14.57
N TYR A 448 -19.18 0.29 13.37
CA TYR A 448 -19.30 1.03 12.13
C TYR A 448 -20.76 1.44 11.83
N PRO A 449 -20.96 2.48 11.00
CA PRO A 449 -22.30 2.98 10.65
C PRO A 449 -23.21 1.91 10.03
N PHE A 450 -22.62 1.00 9.25
CA PHE A 450 -23.28 -0.14 8.62
C PHE A 450 -22.26 -1.27 8.41
N GLN A 451 -22.69 -2.39 7.86
CA GLN A 451 -21.85 -3.56 7.62
C GLN A 451 -21.56 -3.68 6.12
N GLY A 452 -20.28 -3.88 5.76
CA GLY A 452 -19.81 -3.99 4.37
C GLY A 452 -18.30 -4.19 4.28
N ALA A 453 -17.82 -4.60 3.11
CA ALA A 453 -16.39 -4.78 2.85
C ALA A 453 -15.66 -3.45 2.92
N MET A 454 -14.84 -3.27 3.95
CA MET A 454 -14.11 -2.04 4.24
C MET A 454 -12.62 -2.19 3.99
N HIS A 455 -11.90 -1.09 4.06
CA HIS A 455 -10.45 -1.06 3.87
C HIS A 455 -9.72 -2.15 4.66
N CYS A 456 -8.84 -2.91 4.01
CA CYS A 456 -8.09 -4.06 4.53
C CYS A 456 -8.91 -5.33 4.79
N SER A 457 -10.24 -5.37 4.59
CA SER A 457 -11.04 -6.56 4.89
C SER A 457 -10.72 -7.76 3.99
N ASP A 458 -10.10 -7.55 2.84
CA ASP A 458 -9.63 -8.57 1.90
C ASP A 458 -8.36 -9.30 2.39
N LEU A 459 -7.56 -8.68 3.27
CA LEU A 459 -6.28 -9.25 3.70
C LEU A 459 -6.41 -10.54 4.50
N GLN A 460 -7.45 -10.66 5.34
CA GLN A 460 -7.67 -11.89 6.12
C GLN A 460 -7.90 -13.12 5.22
N TYR A 461 -8.44 -12.94 4.02
CA TYR A 461 -8.67 -14.01 3.05
C TYR A 461 -7.42 -14.38 2.25
N LEU A 462 -6.43 -13.50 2.16
CA LEU A 462 -5.12 -13.78 1.56
C LEU A 462 -4.11 -14.32 2.57
N PHE A 463 -4.19 -13.87 3.82
CA PHE A 463 -3.14 -14.11 4.81
C PHE A 463 -3.60 -14.93 6.03
N GLY A 464 -4.91 -15.18 6.17
CA GLY A 464 -5.45 -15.98 7.27
C GLY A 464 -5.29 -15.34 8.65
N LEU A 465 -5.18 -14.01 8.71
CA LEU A 465 -5.02 -13.25 9.95
C LEU A 465 -5.83 -11.96 9.88
N ASN A 466 -6.56 -11.65 10.96
CA ASN A 466 -7.29 -10.39 11.12
C ASN A 466 -6.66 -9.58 12.27
N GLU A 467 -6.31 -8.34 12.02
CA GLU A 467 -5.69 -7.47 13.02
C GLU A 467 -6.65 -7.07 14.17
N ASN A 468 -7.95 -7.08 13.94
CA ASN A 468 -8.95 -6.60 14.89
C ASN A 468 -9.46 -7.67 15.84
N GLU A 469 -9.42 -8.94 15.44
CA GLU A 469 -9.98 -10.07 16.18
C GLU A 469 -9.35 -11.40 15.78
N VAL A 470 -9.59 -12.45 16.57
CA VAL A 470 -9.17 -13.81 16.19
C VAL A 470 -9.97 -14.24 14.96
N TYR A 471 -9.25 -14.60 13.90
CA TYR A 471 -9.87 -15.05 12.64
C TYR A 471 -10.28 -16.53 12.76
N GLU A 472 -11.58 -16.76 12.85
CA GLU A 472 -12.21 -18.09 12.88
C GLU A 472 -13.09 -18.23 11.63
N PRO A 473 -12.54 -18.74 10.51
CA PRO A 473 -13.26 -18.83 9.25
C PRO A 473 -14.35 -19.90 9.28
N ASP A 474 -15.49 -19.58 8.69
CA ASP A 474 -16.53 -20.53 8.31
C ASP A 474 -16.38 -21.00 6.85
N LEU A 475 -17.39 -21.70 6.33
CA LEU A 475 -17.35 -22.23 4.97
C LEU A 475 -17.29 -21.14 3.91
N ASP A 476 -18.04 -20.06 4.08
CA ASP A 476 -18.07 -18.93 3.14
C ASP A 476 -16.72 -18.20 3.13
N ASP A 477 -16.12 -18.00 4.31
CA ASP A 477 -14.76 -17.43 4.43
C ASP A 477 -13.72 -18.29 3.70
N VAL A 478 -13.82 -19.63 3.79
CA VAL A 478 -12.93 -20.55 3.08
C VAL A 478 -13.12 -20.45 1.56
N ILE A 479 -14.37 -20.42 1.09
CA ILE A 479 -14.68 -20.28 -0.34
C ILE A 479 -14.08 -18.98 -0.90
N VAL A 480 -14.30 -17.87 -0.21
CA VAL A 480 -13.78 -16.56 -0.64
C VAL A 480 -12.26 -16.51 -0.56
N SER A 481 -11.65 -17.10 0.48
CA SER A 481 -10.20 -17.19 0.62
C SER A 481 -9.57 -18.00 -0.52
N ASP A 482 -10.13 -19.16 -0.84
CA ASP A 482 -9.66 -20.01 -1.95
C ASP A 482 -9.82 -19.28 -3.31
N GLN A 483 -10.93 -18.59 -3.51
CA GLN A 483 -11.19 -17.83 -4.73
C GLN A 483 -10.22 -16.65 -4.90
N LEU A 484 -10.11 -15.79 -3.88
CA LEU A 484 -9.25 -14.61 -3.92
C LEU A 484 -7.77 -14.99 -4.06
N SER A 485 -7.31 -15.95 -3.26
CA SER A 485 -5.92 -16.43 -3.34
C SER A 485 -5.61 -17.09 -4.68
N THR A 486 -6.57 -17.82 -5.27
CA THR A 486 -6.42 -18.42 -6.60
C THR A 486 -6.27 -17.35 -7.68
N TYR A 487 -7.05 -16.26 -7.65
CA TYR A 487 -6.88 -15.18 -8.61
C TYR A 487 -5.50 -14.53 -8.54
N PHE A 488 -5.01 -14.24 -7.32
CA PHE A 488 -3.68 -13.65 -7.13
C PHE A 488 -2.55 -14.61 -7.54
N VAL A 489 -2.65 -15.88 -7.17
CA VAL A 489 -1.67 -16.92 -7.54
C VAL A 489 -1.67 -17.17 -9.04
N ASN A 490 -2.83 -17.27 -9.68
CA ASN A 490 -2.91 -17.42 -11.12
C ASN A 490 -2.32 -16.20 -11.86
N PHE A 491 -2.61 -15.01 -11.37
CA PHE A 491 -2.01 -13.80 -11.92
C PHE A 491 -0.48 -13.81 -11.75
N ALA A 492 0.03 -14.23 -10.61
CA ALA A 492 1.47 -14.42 -10.40
C ALA A 492 2.08 -15.44 -11.37
N LYS A 493 1.40 -16.55 -11.62
CA LYS A 493 1.87 -17.61 -12.52
C LYS A 493 1.78 -17.19 -14.00
N PHE A 494 0.62 -16.68 -14.41
CA PHE A 494 0.23 -16.63 -15.83
C PHE A 494 -0.01 -15.19 -16.34
N SER A 495 0.08 -14.16 -15.50
CA SER A 495 -0.37 -12.80 -15.80
C SER A 495 -1.88 -12.72 -16.15
N ASN A 496 -2.63 -13.70 -15.69
CA ASN A 496 -4.06 -13.87 -15.93
C ASN A 496 -4.72 -14.49 -14.69
N PRO A 497 -5.66 -13.80 -14.02
CA PRO A 497 -6.31 -14.31 -12.81
C PRO A 497 -7.18 -15.55 -13.06
N ASN A 498 -7.64 -15.77 -14.29
CA ASN A 498 -8.41 -16.97 -14.65
C ASN A 498 -7.56 -18.25 -14.64
N GLY A 499 -6.23 -18.15 -14.70
CA GLY A 499 -5.37 -19.31 -14.91
C GLY A 499 -5.39 -19.80 -16.37
N GLN A 500 -5.09 -21.09 -16.56
CA GLN A 500 -4.97 -21.66 -17.91
C GLN A 500 -6.28 -22.26 -18.45
N ASN A 501 -7.19 -22.70 -17.58
CA ASN A 501 -8.36 -23.52 -17.96
C ASN A 501 -9.66 -23.10 -17.26
N SER A 502 -9.85 -21.84 -16.92
CA SER A 502 -11.08 -21.38 -16.23
C SER A 502 -12.24 -21.21 -17.21
N GLU A 503 -13.43 -21.70 -16.82
CA GLU A 503 -14.70 -21.42 -17.51
C GLU A 503 -15.16 -19.99 -17.25
N GLN A 504 -14.83 -19.42 -16.10
CA GLN A 504 -15.15 -18.04 -15.72
C GLN A 504 -14.16 -17.09 -16.37
N LYS A 505 -14.64 -16.24 -17.25
CA LYS A 505 -13.81 -15.28 -17.95
C LYS A 505 -13.82 -13.92 -17.26
N TRP A 506 -12.75 -13.65 -16.56
CA TRP A 506 -12.42 -12.29 -16.15
C TRP A 506 -11.64 -11.63 -17.28
N GLU A 507 -12.33 -10.87 -18.11
CA GLU A 507 -11.70 -10.19 -19.24
C GLU A 507 -10.87 -8.98 -18.76
N PRO A 508 -9.72 -8.70 -19.39
CA PRO A 508 -8.93 -7.53 -19.08
C PRO A 508 -9.67 -6.23 -19.48
N VAL A 509 -9.30 -5.13 -18.86
CA VAL A 509 -9.76 -3.79 -19.22
C VAL A 509 -9.29 -3.48 -20.65
N SER A 510 -10.22 -3.07 -21.53
CA SER A 510 -9.90 -2.67 -22.90
C SER A 510 -9.07 -1.39 -22.92
N ASP A 511 -8.14 -1.26 -23.85
CA ASP A 511 -7.34 -0.07 -24.12
C ASP A 511 -8.16 1.15 -24.59
N GLU A 512 -9.32 0.88 -25.22
CA GLU A 512 -10.29 1.91 -25.62
C GLU A 512 -11.32 2.21 -24.53
N ALA A 513 -11.27 1.50 -23.37
CA ALA A 513 -12.29 1.66 -22.33
C ALA A 513 -12.27 3.06 -21.71
N THR A 514 -13.38 3.74 -21.81
CA THR A 514 -13.68 4.93 -20.99
C THR A 514 -14.42 4.55 -19.71
N LYS A 515 -15.01 3.35 -19.69
CA LYS A 515 -15.75 2.76 -18.56
C LYS A 515 -15.28 1.33 -18.38
N PRO A 516 -14.23 1.10 -17.55
CA PRO A 516 -13.65 -0.22 -17.44
C PRO A 516 -14.58 -1.18 -16.72
N GLN A 517 -14.64 -2.41 -17.23
CA GLN A 517 -15.28 -3.52 -16.55
C GLN A 517 -14.44 -3.99 -15.35
N TYR A 518 -15.09 -4.61 -14.38
CA TYR A 518 -14.43 -5.12 -13.18
C TYR A 518 -15.05 -6.42 -12.68
N MET A 519 -14.27 -7.23 -11.98
CA MET A 519 -14.74 -8.41 -11.28
C MET A 519 -15.23 -8.02 -9.88
N SER A 520 -16.49 -8.28 -9.58
CA SER A 520 -17.02 -8.24 -8.23
C SER A 520 -16.71 -9.57 -7.55
N ILE A 521 -16.00 -9.56 -6.43
CA ILE A 521 -15.61 -10.77 -5.69
C ILE A 521 -16.48 -10.90 -4.43
N ASP A 522 -17.32 -11.94 -4.40
CA ASP A 522 -18.22 -12.23 -3.31
C ASP A 522 -18.47 -13.75 -3.27
N VAL A 523 -18.95 -14.31 -2.16
CA VAL A 523 -19.11 -15.75 -1.96
C VAL A 523 -20.03 -16.42 -2.99
N ASN A 524 -21.19 -15.79 -3.28
CA ASN A 524 -22.22 -16.35 -4.16
C ASN A 524 -22.50 -15.49 -5.41
N ALA A 525 -21.83 -14.36 -5.55
CA ALA A 525 -22.13 -13.34 -6.55
C ALA A 525 -20.87 -12.81 -7.24
N THR A 526 -19.82 -13.64 -7.32
CA THR A 526 -18.63 -13.26 -8.10
C THR A 526 -18.96 -13.22 -9.58
N GLN A 527 -18.91 -12.02 -10.15
CA GLN A 527 -19.29 -11.79 -11.55
C GLN A 527 -18.58 -10.57 -12.15
N LEU A 528 -18.46 -10.58 -13.47
CA LEU A 528 -17.96 -9.45 -14.24
C LEU A 528 -19.05 -8.38 -14.39
N HIS A 529 -18.73 -7.16 -14.04
CA HIS A 529 -19.59 -5.98 -14.22
C HIS A 529 -19.04 -5.08 -15.32
N PRO A 530 -19.92 -4.49 -16.15
CA PRO A 530 -19.47 -3.73 -17.32
C PRO A 530 -18.88 -2.36 -17.01
N VAL A 531 -19.19 -1.78 -15.85
CA VAL A 531 -18.79 -0.42 -15.49
C VAL A 531 -18.34 -0.35 -14.03
N PHE A 532 -17.10 0.06 -13.81
CA PHE A 532 -16.53 0.19 -12.47
C PHE A 532 -17.29 1.21 -11.62
N MET A 533 -17.71 0.76 -10.43
CA MET A 533 -18.41 1.60 -9.45
C MET A 533 -19.59 2.39 -10.04
N ASP A 534 -20.36 1.74 -10.94
CA ASP A 534 -21.58 2.30 -11.58
C ASP A 534 -21.38 3.67 -12.25
N GLY A 535 -20.19 3.93 -12.78
CA GLY A 535 -19.89 5.17 -13.50
C GLY A 535 -19.58 6.38 -12.60
N ARG A 536 -19.38 6.20 -11.32
CA ARG A 536 -19.06 7.28 -10.37
C ARG A 536 -17.76 8.00 -10.72
N MET A 537 -16.78 7.26 -11.26
CA MET A 537 -15.45 7.80 -11.56
C MET A 537 -15.47 8.79 -12.73
N GLU A 538 -16.32 8.56 -13.72
CA GLU A 538 -16.54 9.50 -14.83
C GLU A 538 -17.06 10.84 -14.31
N LYS A 539 -18.00 10.81 -13.36
CA LYS A 539 -18.51 12.04 -12.76
C LYS A 539 -17.47 12.80 -11.96
N TRP A 540 -16.61 12.08 -11.23
CA TRP A 540 -15.46 12.70 -10.56
C TRP A 540 -14.47 13.32 -11.55
N ASN A 541 -14.26 12.70 -12.71
CA ASN A 541 -13.42 13.26 -13.77
C ASN A 541 -14.03 14.56 -14.36
N GLU A 542 -15.34 14.63 -14.58
CA GLU A 542 -16.02 15.86 -15.00
C GLU A 542 -15.82 16.99 -13.97
N ILE A 543 -16.00 16.70 -12.69
CA ILE A 543 -15.78 17.68 -11.60
C ILE A 543 -14.31 18.15 -11.60
N ASN A 544 -13.35 17.24 -11.76
CA ASN A 544 -11.93 17.59 -11.81
C ASN A 544 -11.58 18.50 -13.00
N GLN A 545 -12.18 18.27 -14.17
CA GLN A 545 -12.02 19.14 -15.33
C GLN A 545 -12.52 20.56 -15.04
N GLN A 546 -13.65 20.71 -14.35
CA GLN A 546 -14.18 22.01 -13.93
C GLN A 546 -13.25 22.72 -12.93
N VAL A 547 -12.72 22.01 -11.94
CA VAL A 547 -11.72 22.53 -10.98
C VAL A 547 -10.48 23.07 -11.70
N ASN A 548 -9.99 22.34 -12.69
CA ASN A 548 -8.78 22.72 -13.44
C ASN A 548 -9.05 23.90 -14.38
N SER A 549 -10.22 23.97 -15.02
CA SER A 549 -10.63 25.07 -15.90
C SER A 549 -10.80 26.37 -15.13
N ALA A 550 -11.43 26.35 -13.96
CA ALA A 550 -11.60 27.52 -13.09
C ALA A 550 -10.25 28.11 -12.66
N ARG A 551 -9.25 27.26 -12.36
CA ARG A 551 -7.88 27.70 -11.99
C ARG A 551 -7.13 28.33 -13.15
N THR A 552 -7.28 27.79 -14.36
CA THR A 552 -6.67 28.36 -15.56
C THR A 552 -7.23 29.76 -15.80
N PHE A 553 -8.53 29.93 -15.64
CA PHE A 553 -9.19 31.23 -15.79
C PHE A 553 -8.70 32.24 -14.73
N THR A 554 -8.60 31.83 -13.47
CA THR A 554 -8.09 32.68 -12.38
C THR A 554 -6.63 33.08 -12.61
N ARG A 555 -5.77 32.17 -13.06
CA ARG A 555 -4.36 32.47 -13.39
C ARG A 555 -4.23 33.42 -14.57
N VAL A 556 -5.03 33.24 -15.61
CA VAL A 556 -5.04 34.13 -16.78
C VAL A 556 -5.56 35.52 -16.39
N SER A 557 -6.61 35.60 -15.58
CA SER A 557 -7.14 36.86 -15.07
C SER A 557 -6.14 37.62 -14.20
N THR A 558 -5.42 36.90 -13.32
CA THR A 558 -4.36 37.49 -12.47
C THR A 558 -3.17 37.97 -13.31
N LEU A 559 -2.79 37.23 -14.35
CA LEU A 559 -1.74 37.63 -15.30
C LEU A 559 -2.17 38.84 -16.11
N LEU A 560 -3.41 38.89 -16.60
CA LEU A 560 -3.96 40.07 -17.32
C LEU A 560 -4.04 41.28 -16.39
N LEU A 561 -4.50 41.13 -15.15
CA LEU A 561 -4.51 42.22 -14.17
C LEU A 561 -3.10 42.71 -13.83
N SER A 562 -2.11 41.84 -13.73
CA SER A 562 -0.69 42.22 -13.52
C SER A 562 -0.11 42.92 -14.76
N MET A 563 -0.49 42.52 -15.97
CA MET A 563 -0.07 43.19 -17.20
C MET A 563 -0.74 44.59 -17.34
N TYR A 564 -2.01 44.74 -16.93
CA TYR A 564 -2.67 46.05 -16.88
C TYR A 564 -2.10 46.99 -15.82
N SER A 565 -1.63 46.46 -14.69
CA SER A 565 -0.96 47.29 -13.67
C SER A 565 0.44 47.75 -14.09
N PHE A 566 1.15 47.00 -14.94
CA PHE A 566 2.42 47.42 -15.53
C PHE A 566 2.29 48.42 -16.67
N SER A 567 1.18 48.38 -17.45
CA SER A 567 0.95 49.33 -18.53
C SER A 567 0.44 50.69 -18.02
N GLY A 568 -0.19 50.76 -16.85
CA GLY A 568 -0.61 52.01 -16.20
C GLY A 568 0.49 52.83 -15.55
N ALA A 569 1.65 52.21 -15.28
CA ALA A 569 2.81 52.89 -14.64
C ALA A 569 3.76 53.58 -15.64
N THR A 570 3.59 53.33 -16.95
CA THR A 570 4.45 53.92 -18.01
C THR A 570 3.85 55.11 -18.69
N THR A 571 2.58 55.48 -18.42
CA THR A 571 1.89 56.62 -19.06
C THR A 571 1.81 57.87 -18.18
N GLN A 572 2.39 57.88 -16.97
CA GLN A 572 2.39 59.05 -16.08
C GLN A 572 3.78 59.76 -15.96
N ARG A 573 4.68 59.57 -16.92
CA ARG A 573 5.96 60.32 -16.99
C ARG A 573 6.23 60.98 -18.34
N MET A 574 5.19 61.55 -18.91
CA MET A 574 5.36 62.52 -19.99
C MET A 574 4.24 63.56 -19.89
N PHE A 575 4.38 64.48 -18.95
CA PHE A 575 3.80 65.84 -18.91
C PHE A 575 4.03 66.38 -17.50
N VAL A 576 5.17 66.96 -17.24
CA VAL A 576 5.47 68.25 -16.59
C VAL A 576 6.96 68.52 -16.78
#